data_0329acc22de48dc7ab2fe3f70635686f
#
_entry.id   0329acc22de48dc7ab2fe3f70635686f
#
_cell.length_a   1.000
_cell.length_b   1.000
_cell.length_c   1.000
_cell.angle_alpha   90.00
_cell.angle_beta   90.00
_cell.angle_gamma   90.00
#
_symmetry.space_group_name_H-M   'P 1'
#
loop_
_entity.id
_entity.type
_entity.pdbx_description
1 polymer ?
#
loop_
_entity_poly.entity_id
_entity_poly.type
_entity_poly.pdbx_seq_one_letter_code
_entity_poly.pdbx_strand_id
1 'polypeptide(L)'
;MIIPFFCAVLFSVPATAQKTSAAPAKTEVVKSKLTPKDVVDNYFKALGGKSKLEAVKTTIVDNTLNVQGMDITMSTMKQGNKFKSVQTAMGQKVSQVFDGEKGYIERAGQKTDFPADNIAELKKGTTIEALAFNPSNFKDVTTEKLDGKDYNVLSSDKGKFYFDAATGLLYKSSVGEGSVTVKNYMTVEDIKFPSEIDIDGKGQKVTIKTTKIVLNTGVSDADFK
;
A
#
# COMPACT_ATOMS: atom_id res chain seq x y z
N MET A 1 2.72 -4.01 9.20
CA MET A 1 2.14 -3.27 8.08
C MET A 1 2.85 -3.75 6.83
N ILE A 2 2.14 -4.47 6.01
CA ILE A 2 2.62 -4.93 4.72
C ILE A 2 2.30 -3.78 3.79
N ILE A 3 3.32 -3.05 3.34
CA ILE A 3 3.21 -2.34 2.07
C ILE A 3 2.86 -3.45 1.08
N PRO A 4 1.81 -3.32 0.23
CA PRO A 4 1.54 -4.34 -0.75
C PRO A 4 2.89 -4.70 -1.37
N PHE A 5 3.22 -5.99 -1.31
CA PHE A 5 4.49 -6.49 -1.83
C PHE A 5 4.47 -6.25 -3.33
N PHE A 6 4.80 -5.01 -3.69
CA PHE A 6 5.12 -4.64 -5.04
C PHE A 6 6.44 -5.33 -5.36
N CYS A 7 6.39 -6.63 -5.62
CA CYS A 7 7.38 -7.24 -6.47
C CYS A 7 7.18 -6.60 -7.85
N ALA A 8 7.66 -5.36 -7.96
CA ALA A 8 8.02 -4.84 -9.24
C ALA A 8 9.01 -5.84 -9.81
N VAL A 9 8.55 -6.64 -10.73
CA VAL A 9 9.43 -7.32 -11.66
C VAL A 9 9.98 -6.18 -12.52
N LEU A 10 10.96 -5.48 -11.95
CA LEU A 10 11.70 -4.44 -12.64
C LEU A 10 12.54 -5.16 -13.71
N PHE A 11 12.19 -4.95 -14.94
CA PHE A 11 13.13 -5.14 -16.05
C PHE A 11 14.37 -4.30 -15.70
N SER A 12 15.50 -4.95 -15.55
CA SER A 12 16.79 -4.30 -15.28
C SER A 12 17.15 -3.45 -16.48
N VAL A 13 16.93 -2.16 -16.39
CA VAL A 13 17.41 -1.17 -17.34
C VAL A 13 18.44 -0.32 -16.61
N PRO A 14 19.65 -0.12 -17.15
CA PRO A 14 20.68 0.67 -16.49
C PRO A 14 20.25 2.13 -16.39
N ALA A 15 20.12 2.65 -15.17
CA ALA A 15 19.78 4.02 -14.89
C ALA A 15 21.04 4.88 -14.88
N THR A 16 21.11 5.88 -15.73
CA THR A 16 22.06 7.00 -15.60
C THR A 16 21.53 7.97 -14.55
N ALA A 17 22.26 8.10 -13.47
CA ALA A 17 21.88 8.93 -12.32
C ALA A 17 22.13 10.42 -12.60
N GLN A 18 21.09 11.24 -12.49
CA GLN A 18 21.21 12.69 -12.36
C GLN A 18 20.80 13.10 -10.95
N LYS A 19 21.78 13.44 -10.12
CA LYS A 19 21.60 13.98 -8.76
C LYS A 19 21.19 15.45 -8.85
N THR A 20 19.98 15.79 -8.45
CA THR A 20 19.62 17.14 -8.01
C THR A 20 19.24 17.09 -6.53
N SER A 21 20.16 17.62 -5.72
CA SER A 21 19.98 17.75 -4.26
C SER A 21 19.26 19.07 -3.99
N ALA A 22 17.98 19.01 -3.60
CA ALA A 22 17.33 20.10 -2.89
C ALA A 22 17.51 19.89 -1.38
N ALA A 23 17.98 20.92 -0.67
CA ALA A 23 18.16 20.87 0.78
C ALA A 23 16.81 20.63 1.48
N PRO A 24 16.74 19.75 2.50
CA PRO A 24 15.49 19.50 3.22
C PRO A 24 15.07 20.76 3.99
N ALA A 25 13.84 21.23 3.76
CA ALA A 25 13.21 22.22 4.58
C ALA A 25 13.22 21.74 6.04
N LYS A 26 13.59 22.62 6.99
CA LYS A 26 13.55 22.30 8.43
C LYS A 26 12.09 22.00 8.80
N THR A 27 11.77 20.74 9.01
CA THR A 27 10.48 20.30 9.53
C THR A 27 10.46 20.55 11.02
N GLU A 28 9.55 21.39 11.50
CA GLU A 28 9.32 21.59 12.91
C GLU A 28 8.60 20.31 13.44
N VAL A 29 9.26 19.60 14.34
CA VAL A 29 8.74 18.37 14.96
C VAL A 29 8.33 18.67 16.38
N VAL A 30 7.05 18.55 16.68
CA VAL A 30 6.49 18.78 18.02
C VAL A 30 5.84 17.49 18.52
N LYS A 31 6.00 17.18 19.81
CA LYS A 31 5.31 16.04 20.42
C LYS A 31 3.80 16.26 20.38
N SER A 32 3.06 15.32 19.80
CA SER A 32 1.60 15.38 19.75
C SER A 32 0.99 15.07 21.12
N LYS A 33 -0.23 15.58 21.36
CA LYS A 33 -1.05 15.17 22.51
C LYS A 33 -1.82 13.88 22.26
N LEU A 34 -1.88 13.42 21.01
CA LEU A 34 -2.57 12.19 20.62
C LEU A 34 -1.71 10.98 20.96
N THR A 35 -2.36 9.87 21.30
CA THR A 35 -1.74 8.56 21.39
C THR A 35 -1.72 7.84 20.02
N PRO A 36 -0.87 6.82 19.82
CA PRO A 36 -0.94 6.01 18.61
C PRO A 36 -2.33 5.42 18.35
N LYS A 37 -3.07 5.08 19.42
CA LYS A 37 -4.44 4.58 19.32
C LYS A 37 -5.38 5.65 18.76
N ASP A 38 -5.27 6.88 19.23
CA ASP A 38 -6.11 7.99 18.76
C ASP A 38 -5.91 8.23 17.25
N VAL A 39 -4.65 8.20 16.78
CA VAL A 39 -4.34 8.40 15.36
C VAL A 39 -4.89 7.26 14.51
N VAL A 40 -4.73 6.01 14.94
CA VAL A 40 -5.27 4.85 14.21
C VAL A 40 -6.80 4.83 14.21
N ASP A 41 -7.44 5.17 15.33
CA ASP A 41 -8.90 5.26 15.42
C ASP A 41 -9.45 6.39 14.53
N ASN A 42 -8.78 7.54 14.49
CA ASN A 42 -9.12 8.66 13.60
C ASN A 42 -8.98 8.23 12.13
N TYR A 43 -7.95 7.47 11.79
CA TYR A 43 -7.77 6.93 10.44
C TYR A 43 -8.90 5.98 10.06
N PHE A 44 -9.26 5.01 10.92
CA PHE A 44 -10.39 4.12 10.64
C PHE A 44 -11.69 4.90 10.48
N LYS A 45 -11.94 5.89 11.34
CA LYS A 45 -13.10 6.77 11.23
C LYS A 45 -13.11 7.54 9.90
N ALA A 46 -11.97 8.08 9.50
CA ALA A 46 -11.82 8.82 8.24
C ALA A 46 -12.06 7.95 7.00
N LEU A 47 -11.75 6.64 7.08
CA LEU A 47 -12.02 5.67 6.01
C LEU A 47 -13.48 5.20 5.93
N GLY A 48 -14.32 5.51 6.91
CA GLY A 48 -15.73 5.09 6.95
C GLY A 48 -16.11 4.28 8.17
N GLY A 49 -15.16 4.00 9.07
CA GLY A 49 -15.36 3.32 10.35
C GLY A 49 -14.87 1.87 10.38
N LYS A 50 -14.28 1.50 11.52
CA LYS A 50 -13.65 0.18 11.71
C LYS A 50 -14.59 -0.99 11.39
N SER A 51 -15.85 -0.92 11.84
CA SER A 51 -16.83 -1.98 11.60
C SER A 51 -17.11 -2.21 10.12
N LYS A 52 -17.18 -1.15 9.31
CA LYS A 52 -17.36 -1.27 7.85
C LYS A 52 -16.13 -1.90 7.21
N LEU A 53 -14.92 -1.50 7.62
CA LEU A 53 -13.68 -2.09 7.14
C LEU A 53 -13.60 -3.60 7.47
N GLU A 54 -13.98 -4.02 8.67
CA GLU A 54 -14.00 -5.43 9.11
C GLU A 54 -15.09 -6.25 8.42
N ALA A 55 -16.17 -5.60 7.95
CA ALA A 55 -17.24 -6.25 7.18
C ALA A 55 -16.80 -6.63 5.75
N VAL A 56 -15.75 -6.02 5.21
CA VAL A 56 -15.22 -6.37 3.89
C VAL A 56 -14.44 -7.67 3.97
N LYS A 57 -14.98 -8.74 3.37
CA LYS A 57 -14.38 -10.08 3.37
C LYS A 57 -13.53 -10.33 2.13
N THR A 58 -13.92 -9.75 0.99
CA THR A 58 -13.16 -9.89 -0.25
C THR A 58 -13.08 -8.57 -0.99
N THR A 59 -12.01 -8.39 -1.76
CA THR A 59 -11.86 -7.24 -2.66
C THR A 59 -11.33 -7.66 -4.03
N ILE A 60 -11.78 -6.98 -5.07
CA ILE A 60 -11.11 -6.93 -6.38
C ILE A 60 -10.73 -5.48 -6.62
N VAL A 61 -9.45 -5.24 -6.88
CA VAL A 61 -8.92 -3.89 -7.15
C VAL A 61 -8.22 -3.89 -8.49
N ASP A 62 -8.72 -3.09 -9.41
CA ASP A 62 -8.10 -2.89 -10.72
C ASP A 62 -7.34 -1.56 -10.74
N ASN A 63 -6.10 -1.62 -11.16
CA ASN A 63 -5.18 -0.50 -11.22
C ASN A 63 -4.57 -0.36 -12.61
N THR A 64 -4.18 0.87 -12.93
CA THR A 64 -3.30 1.20 -14.05
C THR A 64 -2.07 1.93 -13.54
N LEU A 65 -0.95 1.70 -14.15
CA LEU A 65 0.29 2.42 -13.88
C LEU A 65 1.09 2.58 -15.17
N ASN A 66 1.86 3.66 -15.25
CA ASN A 66 2.81 3.87 -16.33
C ASN A 66 4.22 3.84 -15.78
N VAL A 67 5.06 3.00 -16.34
CA VAL A 67 6.48 2.88 -15.98
C VAL A 67 7.30 3.14 -17.23
N GLN A 68 8.00 4.25 -17.27
CA GLN A 68 8.86 4.64 -18.40
C GLN A 68 8.15 4.61 -19.77
N GLY A 69 6.89 5.08 -19.81
CA GLY A 69 6.08 5.10 -21.04
C GLY A 69 5.36 3.78 -21.35
N MET A 70 5.53 2.75 -20.54
CA MET A 70 4.86 1.46 -20.69
C MET A 70 3.61 1.43 -19.80
N ASP A 71 2.45 1.22 -20.40
CA ASP A 71 1.21 1.03 -19.67
C ASP A 71 1.09 -0.40 -19.14
N ILE A 72 0.81 -0.50 -17.85
CA ILE A 72 0.62 -1.75 -17.13
C ILE A 72 -0.76 -1.73 -16.49
N THR A 73 -1.51 -2.79 -16.64
CA THR A 73 -2.73 -3.04 -15.88
C THR A 73 -2.46 -4.07 -14.80
N MET A 74 -3.10 -3.92 -13.65
CA MET A 74 -2.99 -4.85 -12.53
C MET A 74 -4.36 -5.07 -11.90
N SER A 75 -4.77 -6.33 -11.81
CA SER A 75 -5.97 -6.73 -11.08
C SER A 75 -5.56 -7.57 -9.87
N THR A 76 -6.04 -7.21 -8.69
CA THR A 76 -5.71 -7.91 -7.44
C THR A 76 -6.98 -8.32 -6.72
N MET A 77 -7.13 -9.61 -6.47
CA MET A 77 -8.16 -10.23 -5.64
C MET A 77 -7.59 -10.51 -4.26
N LYS A 78 -8.36 -10.25 -3.19
CA LYS A 78 -7.96 -10.55 -1.81
C LYS A 78 -9.09 -11.15 -0.99
N GLN A 79 -8.71 -12.04 -0.05
CA GLN A 79 -9.58 -12.64 0.96
C GLN A 79 -8.75 -12.98 2.21
N GLY A 80 -8.89 -12.19 3.26
CA GLY A 80 -7.98 -12.31 4.41
C GLY A 80 -6.54 -12.03 3.99
N ASN A 81 -5.64 -12.99 4.25
CA ASN A 81 -4.25 -12.93 3.80
C ASN A 81 -4.02 -13.51 2.41
N LYS A 82 -5.00 -14.20 1.81
CA LYS A 82 -4.92 -14.74 0.46
C LYS A 82 -4.97 -13.63 -0.57
N PHE A 83 -4.22 -13.80 -1.65
CA PHE A 83 -4.32 -12.89 -2.80
C PHE A 83 -3.95 -13.55 -4.12
N LYS A 84 -4.51 -13.00 -5.19
CA LYS A 84 -4.07 -13.23 -6.57
C LYS A 84 -3.94 -11.88 -7.26
N SER A 85 -2.76 -11.57 -7.74
CA SER A 85 -2.49 -10.37 -8.52
C SER A 85 -2.05 -10.74 -9.92
N VAL A 86 -2.69 -10.17 -10.93
CA VAL A 86 -2.35 -10.37 -12.34
C VAL A 86 -1.92 -9.03 -12.91
N GLN A 87 -0.68 -8.95 -13.38
CA GLN A 87 -0.14 -7.80 -14.09
C GLN A 87 -0.05 -8.11 -15.57
N THR A 88 -0.45 -7.15 -16.40
CA THR A 88 -0.35 -7.26 -17.86
C THR A 88 0.42 -6.06 -18.41
N ALA A 89 1.49 -6.33 -19.12
CA ALA A 89 2.31 -5.33 -19.80
C ALA A 89 2.67 -5.86 -21.20
N MET A 90 2.47 -5.06 -22.24
CA MET A 90 2.77 -5.43 -23.64
C MET A 90 2.22 -6.82 -24.03
N GLY A 91 1.01 -7.15 -23.57
CA GLY A 91 0.36 -8.45 -23.83
C GLY A 91 0.89 -9.63 -23.00
N GLN A 92 1.96 -9.45 -22.24
CA GLN A 92 2.49 -10.49 -21.34
C GLN A 92 1.85 -10.40 -19.96
N LYS A 93 1.54 -11.55 -19.38
CA LYS A 93 0.94 -11.67 -18.06
C LYS A 93 1.96 -12.23 -17.07
N VAL A 94 1.97 -11.62 -15.88
CA VAL A 94 2.65 -12.14 -14.69
C VAL A 94 1.61 -12.27 -13.58
N SER A 95 1.48 -13.46 -13.04
CA SER A 95 0.56 -13.73 -11.93
C SER A 95 1.32 -13.98 -10.65
N GLN A 96 0.80 -13.49 -9.54
CA GLN A 96 1.26 -13.81 -8.19
C GLN A 96 0.07 -14.37 -7.43
N VAL A 97 0.23 -15.53 -6.83
CA VAL A 97 -0.83 -16.21 -6.09
C VAL A 97 -0.31 -16.60 -4.71
N PHE A 98 -1.09 -16.34 -3.68
CA PHE A 98 -0.85 -16.77 -2.31
C PHE A 98 -2.14 -17.33 -1.72
N ASP A 99 -2.14 -18.59 -1.31
CA ASP A 99 -3.31 -19.30 -0.80
C ASP A 99 -3.53 -19.15 0.72
N GLY A 100 -2.67 -18.33 1.38
CA GLY A 100 -2.65 -18.13 2.82
C GLY A 100 -1.52 -18.89 3.52
N GLU A 101 -0.95 -19.93 2.90
CA GLU A 101 0.13 -20.75 3.43
C GLU A 101 1.37 -20.77 2.53
N LYS A 102 1.18 -20.85 1.23
CA LYS A 102 2.21 -20.90 0.19
C LYS A 102 1.80 -20.05 -1.01
N GLY A 103 2.74 -19.73 -1.85
CA GLY A 103 2.45 -18.94 -3.04
C GLY A 103 3.56 -19.01 -4.07
N TYR A 104 3.25 -18.52 -5.25
CA TYR A 104 4.15 -18.54 -6.40
C TYR A 104 3.97 -17.32 -7.28
N ILE A 105 4.98 -17.06 -8.08
CA ILE A 105 4.95 -16.17 -9.25
C ILE A 105 4.89 -17.04 -10.49
N GLU A 106 3.97 -16.74 -11.40
CA GLU A 106 3.89 -17.39 -12.70
C GLU A 106 4.20 -16.38 -13.81
N ARG A 107 5.15 -16.73 -14.67
CA ARG A 107 5.53 -15.95 -15.85
C ARG A 107 5.73 -16.88 -17.03
N ALA A 108 5.06 -16.64 -18.15
CA ALA A 108 5.16 -17.46 -19.37
C ALA A 108 4.95 -18.96 -19.10
N GLY A 109 4.04 -19.32 -18.19
CA GLY A 109 3.75 -20.71 -17.81
C GLY A 109 4.75 -21.35 -16.81
N GLN A 110 5.79 -20.64 -16.42
CA GLN A 110 6.74 -21.12 -15.40
C GLN A 110 6.36 -20.57 -14.03
N LYS A 111 6.27 -21.45 -13.03
CA LYS A 111 5.99 -21.12 -11.64
C LYS A 111 7.28 -21.13 -10.82
N THR A 112 7.43 -20.10 -9.98
CA THR A 112 8.52 -19.98 -9.01
C THR A 112 7.90 -19.71 -7.65
N ASP A 113 8.19 -20.55 -6.67
CA ASP A 113 7.64 -20.40 -5.32
C ASP A 113 8.18 -19.14 -4.62
N PHE A 114 7.37 -18.57 -3.73
CA PHE A 114 7.83 -17.48 -2.89
C PHE A 114 8.88 -17.95 -1.88
N PRO A 115 9.94 -17.15 -1.64
CA PRO A 115 10.88 -17.40 -0.55
C PRO A 115 10.18 -17.46 0.81
N ALA A 116 10.71 -18.25 1.76
CA ALA A 116 10.13 -18.44 3.09
C ALA A 116 9.92 -17.12 3.86
N ASP A 117 10.88 -16.19 3.77
CA ASP A 117 10.77 -14.88 4.41
C ASP A 117 9.59 -14.06 3.87
N ASN A 118 9.35 -14.15 2.57
CA ASN A 118 8.21 -13.49 1.95
C ASN A 118 6.89 -14.09 2.44
N ILE A 119 6.80 -15.43 2.52
CA ILE A 119 5.63 -16.14 3.05
C ILE A 119 5.32 -15.69 4.48
N ALA A 120 6.34 -15.56 5.35
CA ALA A 120 6.15 -15.12 6.72
C ALA A 120 5.53 -13.70 6.83
N GLU A 121 5.89 -12.79 5.92
CA GLU A 121 5.29 -11.47 5.87
C GLU A 121 3.88 -11.51 5.21
N LEU A 122 3.67 -12.31 4.17
CA LEU A 122 2.37 -12.45 3.49
C LEU A 122 1.29 -13.03 4.42
N LYS A 123 1.65 -13.93 5.32
CA LYS A 123 0.73 -14.49 6.34
C LYS A 123 0.12 -13.44 7.27
N LYS A 124 0.76 -12.27 7.42
CA LYS A 124 0.25 -11.15 8.21
C LYS A 124 -0.73 -10.26 7.43
N GLY A 125 -1.01 -10.60 6.18
CA GLY A 125 -1.88 -9.84 5.29
C GLY A 125 -3.33 -9.78 5.77
N THR A 126 -4.06 -8.77 5.32
CA THR A 126 -5.48 -8.55 5.59
C THR A 126 -6.20 -8.19 4.30
N THR A 127 -7.51 -8.40 4.23
CA THR A 127 -8.31 -7.96 3.08
C THR A 127 -8.20 -6.44 2.89
N ILE A 128 -8.35 -5.69 3.97
CA ILE A 128 -8.25 -4.22 4.01
C ILE A 128 -6.94 -3.83 4.68
N GLU A 129 -6.01 -3.28 3.93
CA GLU A 129 -4.65 -2.92 4.41
C GLU A 129 -4.66 -2.03 5.65
N ALA A 130 -5.63 -1.12 5.76
CA ALA A 130 -5.75 -0.23 6.91
C ALA A 130 -5.87 -1.01 8.23
N LEU A 131 -6.51 -2.18 8.24
CA LEU A 131 -6.70 -3.00 9.45
C LEU A 131 -5.38 -3.60 9.99
N ALA A 132 -4.31 -3.55 9.20
CA ALA A 132 -2.97 -3.94 9.66
C ALA A 132 -2.30 -2.91 10.60
N PHE A 133 -2.86 -1.70 10.72
CA PHE A 133 -2.36 -0.71 11.67
C PHE A 133 -2.72 -1.11 13.11
N ASN A 134 -1.74 -1.64 13.82
CA ASN A 134 -1.86 -1.95 15.26
C ASN A 134 -1.18 -0.84 16.06
N PRO A 135 -1.90 -0.10 16.92
CA PRO A 135 -1.32 0.98 17.74
C PRO A 135 -0.11 0.57 18.56
N SER A 136 -0.05 -0.69 19.02
CA SER A 136 1.06 -1.20 19.84
C SER A 136 2.41 -1.28 19.11
N ASN A 137 2.40 -1.18 17.76
CA ASN A 137 3.61 -1.17 16.95
C ASN A 137 4.30 0.20 16.90
N PHE A 138 3.70 1.22 17.50
CA PHE A 138 4.18 2.60 17.46
C PHE A 138 4.51 3.09 18.85
N LYS A 139 5.64 3.81 18.99
CA LYS A 139 6.14 4.28 20.28
C LYS A 139 5.53 5.62 20.67
N ASP A 140 5.54 6.57 19.73
CA ASP A 140 5.13 7.96 19.94
C ASP A 140 4.38 8.52 18.75
N VAL A 141 3.66 9.64 19.01
CA VAL A 141 3.06 10.48 17.98
C VAL A 141 3.77 11.83 18.00
N THR A 142 4.24 12.26 16.83
CA THR A 142 4.71 13.64 16.62
C THR A 142 3.79 14.37 15.67
N THR A 143 3.79 15.70 15.71
CA THR A 143 3.20 16.55 14.67
C THR A 143 4.33 17.11 13.83
N GLU A 144 4.27 16.90 12.54
CA GLU A 144 5.23 17.41 11.57
C GLU A 144 4.50 18.24 10.51
N LYS A 145 5.11 19.35 10.09
CA LYS A 145 4.56 20.20 9.03
C LYS A 145 5.25 19.91 7.71
N LEU A 146 4.48 19.50 6.70
CA LEU A 146 4.94 19.28 5.34
C LEU A 146 4.11 20.15 4.38
N ASP A 147 4.76 20.96 3.56
CA ASP A 147 4.12 21.81 2.56
C ASP A 147 2.97 22.67 3.15
N GLY A 148 3.17 23.19 4.38
CA GLY A 148 2.21 24.03 5.08
C GLY A 148 1.06 23.32 5.76
N LYS A 149 0.97 21.99 5.66
CA LYS A 149 -0.05 21.15 6.32
C LYS A 149 0.53 20.42 7.52
N ASP A 150 -0.30 20.22 8.55
CA ASP A 150 0.08 19.47 9.74
C ASP A 150 -0.29 18.00 9.60
N TYR A 151 0.62 17.14 10.02
CA TYR A 151 0.46 15.69 10.00
C TYR A 151 0.73 15.10 11.38
N ASN A 152 -0.13 14.18 11.81
CA ASN A 152 0.17 13.31 12.94
C ASN A 152 1.03 12.15 12.43
N VAL A 153 2.22 11.98 12.99
CA VAL A 153 3.21 11.02 12.50
C VAL A 153 3.37 9.90 13.50
N LEU A 154 3.09 8.68 13.05
CA LEU A 154 3.41 7.45 13.77
C LEU A 154 4.76 6.94 13.34
N SER A 155 5.65 6.67 14.30
CA SER A 155 6.97 6.12 14.06
C SER A 155 7.07 4.69 14.60
N SER A 156 7.66 3.80 13.81
CA SER A 156 7.99 2.43 14.19
C SER A 156 9.40 2.09 13.73
N ASP A 157 9.90 0.93 14.14
CA ASP A 157 11.21 0.45 13.67
C ASP A 157 11.27 0.22 12.15
N LYS A 158 10.11 0.11 11.49
CA LYS A 158 10.00 -0.06 10.04
C LYS A 158 9.94 1.26 9.27
N GLY A 159 9.53 2.36 9.89
CA GLY A 159 9.40 3.66 9.23
C GLY A 159 8.38 4.60 9.85
N LYS A 160 8.06 5.66 9.11
CA LYS A 160 7.14 6.72 9.51
C LYS A 160 5.87 6.71 8.67
N PHE A 161 4.74 7.04 9.30
CA PHE A 161 3.41 7.09 8.71
C PHE A 161 2.76 8.42 9.05
N TYR A 162 2.46 9.21 8.03
CA TYR A 162 1.96 10.58 8.10
C TYR A 162 0.45 10.59 7.86
N PHE A 163 -0.31 10.96 8.87
CA PHE A 163 -1.77 11.12 8.79
C PHE A 163 -2.12 12.60 8.80
N ASP A 164 -2.86 13.06 7.81
CA ASP A 164 -3.32 14.45 7.72
C ASP A 164 -4.10 14.80 8.99
N ALA A 165 -3.67 15.84 9.70
CA ALA A 165 -4.21 16.18 11.01
C ALA A 165 -5.67 16.67 10.95
N ALA A 166 -6.10 17.22 9.82
CA ALA A 166 -7.46 17.73 9.64
C ALA A 166 -8.44 16.62 9.24
N THR A 167 -8.02 15.66 8.40
CA THR A 167 -8.89 14.63 7.85
C THR A 167 -8.74 13.27 8.51
N GLY A 168 -7.62 12.98 9.16
CA GLY A 168 -7.25 11.68 9.70
C GLY A 168 -6.78 10.67 8.65
N LEU A 169 -6.79 11.02 7.36
CA LEU A 169 -6.40 10.11 6.28
C LEU A 169 -4.87 9.94 6.20
N LEU A 170 -4.42 8.74 5.84
CA LEU A 170 -3.00 8.49 5.56
C LEU A 170 -2.58 9.28 4.32
N TYR A 171 -1.56 10.10 4.45
CA TYR A 171 -0.98 10.87 3.37
C TYR A 171 0.27 10.19 2.82
N LYS A 172 1.19 9.77 3.70
CA LYS A 172 2.48 9.24 3.28
C LYS A 172 2.96 8.15 4.23
N SER A 173 3.62 7.15 3.68
CA SER A 173 4.46 6.23 4.44
C SER A 173 5.88 6.25 3.90
N SER A 174 6.87 6.20 4.80
CA SER A 174 8.29 6.11 4.45
C SER A 174 8.88 4.90 5.17
N VAL A 175 9.36 3.92 4.41
CA VAL A 175 9.88 2.65 4.94
C VAL A 175 11.18 2.33 4.22
N GLY A 176 12.27 2.23 4.98
CA GLY A 176 13.60 2.10 4.41
C GLY A 176 13.93 3.29 3.49
N GLU A 177 14.41 3.01 2.28
CA GLU A 177 14.73 4.01 1.26
C GLU A 177 13.53 4.38 0.37
N GLY A 178 12.36 3.80 0.62
CA GLY A 178 11.16 4.03 -0.19
C GLY A 178 10.10 4.85 0.52
N SER A 179 9.24 5.49 -0.27
CA SER A 179 8.03 6.14 0.22
C SER A 179 6.84 5.88 -0.69
N VAL A 180 5.65 5.88 -0.08
CA VAL A 180 4.36 5.84 -0.76
C VAL A 180 3.58 7.07 -0.34
N THR A 181 3.14 7.87 -1.30
CA THR A 181 2.32 9.06 -1.05
C THR A 181 0.93 8.84 -1.63
N VAL A 182 -0.10 8.96 -0.81
CA VAL A 182 -1.50 8.91 -1.27
C VAL A 182 -1.90 10.29 -1.76
N LYS A 183 -2.21 10.40 -3.04
CA LYS A 183 -2.60 11.66 -3.68
C LYS A 183 -4.10 11.89 -3.60
N ASN A 184 -4.86 10.83 -3.82
CA ASN A 184 -6.31 10.89 -3.89
C ASN A 184 -6.96 9.66 -3.22
N TYR A 185 -8.20 9.86 -2.79
CA TYR A 185 -9.09 8.80 -2.29
C TYR A 185 -10.37 8.74 -3.12
N MET A 186 -10.92 7.55 -3.31
CA MET A 186 -12.25 7.32 -3.84
C MET A 186 -13.13 6.65 -2.79
N THR A 187 -14.44 6.81 -2.91
CA THR A 187 -15.40 6.19 -1.99
C THR A 187 -16.15 5.06 -2.71
N VAL A 188 -16.17 3.88 -2.11
CA VAL A 188 -16.93 2.72 -2.56
C VAL A 188 -17.68 2.17 -1.35
N GLU A 189 -19.02 2.05 -1.43
CA GLU A 189 -19.89 1.59 -0.33
C GLU A 189 -19.62 2.31 1.01
N ASP A 190 -19.45 3.64 0.97
CA ASP A 190 -19.12 4.52 2.11
C ASP A 190 -17.74 4.25 2.74
N ILE A 191 -16.87 3.48 2.10
CA ILE A 191 -15.49 3.25 2.53
C ILE A 191 -14.56 4.02 1.58
N LYS A 192 -13.60 4.76 2.14
CA LYS A 192 -12.58 5.44 1.35
C LYS A 192 -11.39 4.52 1.11
N PHE A 193 -10.97 4.47 -0.15
CA PHE A 193 -9.78 3.75 -0.61
C PHE A 193 -8.83 4.70 -1.31
N PRO A 194 -7.49 4.53 -1.17
CA PRO A 194 -6.54 5.24 -2.01
C PRO A 194 -6.85 4.99 -3.50
N SER A 195 -6.99 6.06 -4.28
CA SER A 195 -7.28 5.96 -5.72
C SER A 195 -6.13 6.41 -6.61
N GLU A 196 -5.22 7.20 -6.07
CA GLU A 196 -3.97 7.56 -6.74
C GLU A 196 -2.85 7.59 -5.71
N ILE A 197 -1.79 6.81 -5.96
CA ILE A 197 -0.62 6.74 -5.10
C ILE A 197 0.66 6.91 -5.91
N ASP A 198 1.60 7.67 -5.35
CA ASP A 198 2.95 7.77 -5.86
C ASP A 198 3.87 6.88 -5.02
N ILE A 199 4.63 6.03 -5.67
CA ILE A 199 5.70 5.23 -5.07
C ILE A 199 7.02 5.81 -5.52
N ASP A 200 7.90 6.12 -4.57
CA ASP A 200 9.26 6.58 -4.81
C ASP A 200 10.22 5.65 -4.07
N GLY A 201 11.13 5.05 -4.79
CA GLY A 201 12.12 4.16 -4.19
C GLY A 201 13.13 3.66 -5.21
N LYS A 202 14.37 3.48 -4.75
CA LYS A 202 15.50 3.01 -5.58
C LYS A 202 15.70 3.81 -6.88
N GLY A 203 15.42 5.13 -6.82
CA GLY A 203 15.57 6.03 -7.98
C GLY A 203 14.45 5.95 -9.03
N GLN A 204 13.38 5.23 -8.73
CA GLN A 204 12.21 5.11 -9.61
C GLN A 204 10.98 5.72 -8.97
N LYS A 205 10.19 6.43 -9.77
CA LYS A 205 8.88 6.94 -9.38
C LYS A 205 7.81 6.29 -10.23
N VAL A 206 6.77 5.78 -9.58
CA VAL A 206 5.63 5.13 -10.22
C VAL A 206 4.35 5.68 -9.64
N THR A 207 3.45 6.15 -10.49
CA THR A 207 2.09 6.51 -10.10
C THR A 207 1.15 5.37 -10.43
N ILE A 208 0.37 4.93 -9.43
CA ILE A 208 -0.66 3.92 -9.58
C ILE A 208 -2.01 4.59 -9.45
N LYS A 209 -2.90 4.31 -10.39
CA LYS A 209 -4.29 4.78 -10.38
C LYS A 209 -5.24 3.61 -10.28
N THR A 210 -6.10 3.63 -9.26
CA THR A 210 -7.16 2.65 -9.09
C THR A 210 -8.32 3.03 -10.00
N THR A 211 -8.73 2.10 -10.86
CA THR A 211 -9.80 2.30 -11.83
C THR A 211 -11.11 1.66 -11.38
N LYS A 212 -11.05 0.60 -10.55
CA LYS A 212 -12.21 -0.11 -10.06
C LYS A 212 -11.93 -0.80 -8.73
N ILE A 213 -12.92 -0.80 -7.84
CA ILE A 213 -12.94 -1.61 -6.61
C ILE A 213 -14.28 -2.31 -6.53
N VAL A 214 -14.26 -3.61 -6.23
CA VAL A 214 -15.45 -4.43 -5.96
C VAL A 214 -15.27 -5.05 -4.59
N LEU A 215 -16.31 -4.98 -3.76
CA LEU A 215 -16.30 -5.48 -2.39
C LEU A 215 -17.24 -6.68 -2.28
N ASN A 216 -16.84 -7.67 -1.51
CA ASN A 216 -17.65 -8.82 -1.06
C ASN A 216 -18.28 -9.68 -2.17
N THR A 217 -17.88 -9.53 -3.41
CA THR A 217 -18.38 -10.31 -4.55
C THR A 217 -17.27 -10.69 -5.52
N GLY A 218 -17.48 -11.74 -6.32
CA GLY A 218 -16.58 -12.10 -7.42
C GLY A 218 -15.26 -12.76 -7.00
N VAL A 219 -15.11 -13.16 -5.74
CA VAL A 219 -13.91 -13.85 -5.23
C VAL A 219 -14.33 -15.10 -4.48
N SER A 220 -13.64 -16.20 -4.74
CA SER A 220 -13.83 -17.49 -4.10
C SER A 220 -12.48 -18.14 -3.74
N ASP A 221 -12.49 -19.17 -2.90
CA ASP A 221 -11.27 -19.91 -2.55
C ASP A 221 -10.60 -20.59 -3.77
N ALA A 222 -11.34 -20.84 -4.84
CA ALA A 222 -10.79 -21.40 -6.08
C ALA A 222 -9.87 -20.46 -6.82
N ASP A 223 -10.01 -19.15 -6.62
CA ASP A 223 -9.20 -18.12 -7.29
C ASP A 223 -7.75 -18.10 -6.79
N PHE A 224 -7.47 -18.67 -5.62
CA PHE A 224 -6.15 -18.68 -4.97
C PHE A 224 -5.39 -20.01 -5.11
N LYS A 225 -5.75 -20.85 -6.10
CA LYS A 225 -5.10 -22.15 -6.35
C LYS A 225 -4.12 -22.13 -7.52
#